data_52d40d92ab6254a10463de18afea8ec3
#
_entry.id   52d40d92ab6254a10463de18afea8ec3
#
_cell.length_a   1.000
_cell.length_b   1.000
_cell.length_c   1.000
_cell.angle_alpha   90.00
_cell.angle_beta   90.00
_cell.angle_gamma   90.00
#
_symmetry.space_group_name_H-M   'P 1'
#
loop_
_entity.id
_entity.type
_entity.pdbx_description
1 polymer ?
#
loop_
_entity_poly.entity_id
_entity_poly.type
_entity_poly.pdbx_seq_one_letter_code
_entity_poly.pdbx_strand_id
1 'polypeptide(L)'
;MNKSMIRYLLAKLLLIEAMLLGVPIIVGLLNLQNDFVVKDSPTVFLSIIATIAILLILGGMGTLFKPKDFHIYAKEGVLIVALCWILWSFFGALPFVFSGQIPNIIDAFFEVSSGFTTTGATILNDVSVLSPSLLFWRSFTHLIGGMGVLVFALAIMDNNKNSHLEVMKAEVPGPVFGKIVSKLKNTAQILYYLYLALFFLFVIIYFRAGMPLYDSFIIAMGTAGTGGFTVFNDGIAHYHSTLITYLVSFGVLVFGVNFNLYYYIMLRKFKAFFGDEELRTYLVIVGVSSLLIACNIFHLYHNFADSFEMSFFQVSNVITTTGFGFGNTVDWPLFSQFLLLMLMVVGGSAGSTAGGMKVIRFLILARIGKNQIRSMLSPNRVMTLHINGSSLDKDTQHKILKYFVVYTLIMIALIAVVSFDSNNFMTVVSAVFSCFNNIGPMIGTTDTFAIFSPISKLLLSIAMIAGRLEIYPMLLLFMPRTWSRR
;
A
#
# COMPACT_ATOMS: atom_id res chain seq x y z
N MET A 1 21.87 -17.78 12.54
CA MET A 1 21.22 -16.46 12.43
C MET A 1 22.19 -15.39 12.88
N ASN A 2 22.47 -14.42 12.02
CA ASN A 2 23.40 -13.32 12.29
C ASN A 2 22.66 -12.13 12.98
N LYS A 3 22.44 -12.28 14.31
CA LYS A 3 21.72 -11.26 15.10
C LYS A 3 22.42 -9.88 15.09
N SER A 4 23.77 -9.86 14.97
CA SER A 4 24.54 -8.62 14.92
C SER A 4 24.29 -7.85 13.62
N MET A 5 24.11 -8.56 12.50
CA MET A 5 23.76 -7.96 11.21
C MET A 5 22.33 -7.44 11.18
N ILE A 6 21.37 -8.21 11.74
CA ILE A 6 19.96 -7.75 11.85
C ILE A 6 19.91 -6.44 12.65
N ARG A 7 20.52 -6.39 13.84
CA ARG A 7 20.57 -5.18 14.67
C ARG A 7 21.19 -4.00 13.90
N TYR A 8 22.33 -4.21 13.23
CA TYR A 8 23.05 -3.16 12.50
C TYR A 8 22.21 -2.57 11.38
N LEU A 9 21.50 -3.40 10.62
CA LEU A 9 20.65 -2.94 9.53
C LEU A 9 19.39 -2.23 10.05
N LEU A 10 18.73 -2.77 11.06
CA LEU A 10 17.58 -2.10 11.68
C LEU A 10 17.99 -0.73 12.25
N ALA A 11 19.15 -0.63 12.89
CA ALA A 11 19.68 0.63 13.37
C ALA A 11 19.92 1.66 12.25
N LYS A 12 20.49 1.24 11.11
CA LYS A 12 20.61 2.11 9.93
C LYS A 12 19.26 2.59 9.41
N LEU A 13 18.25 1.72 9.41
CA LEU A 13 16.91 2.07 8.97
C LEU A 13 16.22 3.08 9.90
N LEU A 14 16.45 2.98 11.23
CA LEU A 14 15.99 4.00 12.18
C LEU A 14 16.66 5.36 11.94
N LEU A 15 17.94 5.39 11.57
CA LEU A 15 18.62 6.65 11.20
C LEU A 15 18.02 7.28 9.93
N ILE A 16 17.58 6.46 8.97
CA ILE A 16 16.89 6.94 7.76
C ILE A 16 15.53 7.54 8.16
N GLU A 17 14.76 6.88 9.01
CA GLU A 17 13.49 7.40 9.51
C GLU A 17 13.66 8.73 10.25
N ALA A 18 14.73 8.86 11.06
CA ALA A 18 15.07 10.14 11.72
C ALA A 18 15.30 11.27 10.71
N MET A 19 15.99 11.01 9.59
CA MET A 19 16.18 12.01 8.53
C MET A 19 14.87 12.37 7.84
N LEU A 20 14.01 11.40 7.57
CA LEU A 20 12.71 11.61 6.92
C LEU A 20 11.76 12.45 7.80
N LEU A 21 11.80 12.27 9.13
CA LEU A 21 11.06 13.09 10.09
C LEU A 21 11.51 14.57 10.13
N GLY A 22 12.66 14.90 9.58
CA GLY A 22 13.08 16.28 9.39
C GLY A 22 12.25 17.04 8.34
N VAL A 23 11.66 16.35 7.35
CA VAL A 23 10.89 16.98 6.27
C VAL A 23 9.61 17.67 6.77
N PRO A 24 8.77 17.07 7.63
CA PRO A 24 7.61 17.74 8.23
C PRO A 24 7.95 19.03 8.97
N ILE A 25 9.10 19.10 9.66
CA ILE A 25 9.56 20.32 10.32
C ILE A 25 9.76 21.44 9.31
N ILE A 26 10.44 21.15 8.20
CA ILE A 26 10.68 22.14 7.13
C ILE A 26 9.35 22.64 6.57
N VAL A 27 8.40 21.73 6.32
CA VAL A 27 7.08 22.08 5.77
C VAL A 27 6.29 22.97 6.73
N GLY A 28 6.30 22.66 8.03
CA GLY A 28 5.65 23.49 9.04
C GLY A 28 6.27 24.88 9.18
N LEU A 29 7.61 24.99 9.07
CA LEU A 29 8.31 26.28 9.12
C LEU A 29 8.04 27.14 7.88
N LEU A 30 7.79 26.54 6.72
CA LEU A 30 7.47 27.27 5.48
C LEU A 30 6.06 27.89 5.49
N ASN A 31 5.21 27.56 6.49
CA ASN A 31 3.84 28.08 6.65
C ASN A 31 3.06 28.13 5.32
N LEU A 32 3.13 27.05 4.54
CA LEU A 32 2.48 26.97 3.21
C LEU A 32 0.95 27.01 3.29
N GLN A 33 0.40 27.20 4.50
CA GLN A 33 -1.04 27.12 4.77
C GLN A 33 -1.51 28.21 5.71
N ASN A 34 -2.24 29.17 5.14
CA ASN A 34 -2.88 30.24 5.91
C ASN A 34 -4.26 29.84 6.48
N ASP A 35 -4.90 28.76 5.95
CA ASP A 35 -6.32 28.49 6.13
C ASP A 35 -6.62 27.31 7.09
N PHE A 36 -5.60 26.72 7.75
CA PHE A 36 -5.82 25.64 8.71
C PHE A 36 -6.35 26.12 10.04
N VAL A 37 -7.36 25.37 10.57
CA VAL A 37 -7.96 25.62 11.89
C VAL A 37 -6.92 25.44 13.00
N VAL A 38 -6.08 24.39 12.90
CA VAL A 38 -5.00 24.09 13.86
C VAL A 38 -3.67 24.42 13.21
N LYS A 39 -2.95 25.38 13.82
CA LYS A 39 -1.59 25.75 13.40
C LYS A 39 -0.54 24.89 14.10
N ASP A 40 0.63 24.76 13.48
CA ASP A 40 1.77 24.11 14.13
C ASP A 40 2.16 24.87 15.40
N SER A 41 2.15 24.18 16.53
CA SER A 41 2.54 24.70 17.83
C SER A 41 3.98 24.29 18.17
N PRO A 42 4.66 24.99 19.10
CA PRO A 42 5.98 24.55 19.57
C PRO A 42 6.00 23.12 20.11
N THR A 43 4.88 22.65 20.67
CA THR A 43 4.74 21.25 21.16
C THR A 43 4.80 20.23 20.02
N VAL A 44 4.27 20.54 18.85
CA VAL A 44 4.35 19.68 17.65
C VAL A 44 5.80 19.55 17.18
N PHE A 45 6.52 20.67 17.03
CA PHE A 45 7.93 20.64 16.66
C PHE A 45 8.78 19.89 17.69
N LEU A 46 8.53 20.13 18.99
CA LEU A 46 9.23 19.45 20.07
C LEU A 46 8.98 17.94 20.03
N SER A 47 7.75 17.49 19.73
CA SER A 47 7.39 16.08 19.62
C SER A 47 8.15 15.39 18.49
N ILE A 48 8.27 16.04 17.33
CA ILE A 48 9.03 15.51 16.19
C ILE A 48 10.53 15.48 16.53
N ILE A 49 11.08 16.54 17.12
CA ILE A 49 12.49 16.62 17.52
C ILE A 49 12.82 15.56 18.58
N ALA A 50 11.95 15.36 19.58
CA ALA A 50 12.13 14.31 20.58
C ALA A 50 12.17 12.92 19.96
N THR A 51 11.28 12.65 18.99
CA THR A 51 11.28 11.38 18.25
C THR A 51 12.57 11.20 17.44
N ILE A 52 13.02 12.25 16.73
CA ILE A 52 14.29 12.23 15.99
C ILE A 52 15.46 11.93 16.96
N ALA A 53 15.50 12.55 18.13
CA ALA A 53 16.55 12.30 19.13
C ALA A 53 16.55 10.84 19.60
N ILE A 54 15.39 10.26 19.87
CA ILE A 54 15.25 8.84 20.24
C ILE A 54 15.80 7.95 19.12
N LEU A 55 15.41 8.20 17.87
CA LEU A 55 15.86 7.43 16.71
C LEU A 55 17.37 7.55 16.47
N LEU A 56 17.94 8.75 16.65
CA LEU A 56 19.39 8.98 16.53
C LEU A 56 20.16 8.25 17.61
N ILE A 57 19.66 8.25 18.86
CA ILE A 57 20.29 7.52 19.97
C ILE A 57 20.26 6.01 19.70
N LEU A 58 19.09 5.43 19.42
CA LEU A 58 18.92 4.00 19.19
C LEU A 58 19.66 3.55 17.93
N GLY A 59 19.52 4.29 16.83
CA GLY A 59 20.21 4.03 15.57
C GLY A 59 21.72 4.18 15.70
N GLY A 60 22.19 5.23 16.37
CA GLY A 60 23.60 5.45 16.66
C GLY A 60 24.19 4.32 17.48
N MET A 61 23.61 3.97 18.63
CA MET A 61 24.03 2.85 19.46
C MET A 61 24.08 1.52 18.71
N GLY A 62 23.08 1.25 17.87
CA GLY A 62 23.02 0.02 17.09
C GLY A 62 24.08 -0.09 16.00
N THR A 63 24.54 1.04 15.45
CA THR A 63 25.56 1.12 14.39
C THR A 63 26.99 1.14 14.92
N LEU A 64 27.23 1.51 16.19
CA LEU A 64 28.54 1.52 16.82
C LEU A 64 29.21 0.12 16.78
N PHE A 65 28.46 -0.93 16.98
CA PHE A 65 28.96 -2.31 16.97
C PHE A 65 28.77 -2.94 15.59
N LYS A 66 29.74 -2.76 14.70
CA LYS A 66 29.72 -3.37 13.35
C LYS A 66 29.71 -4.90 13.44
N PRO A 67 28.93 -5.59 12.59
CA PRO A 67 28.93 -7.04 12.53
C PRO A 67 30.29 -7.54 12.00
N LYS A 68 30.76 -8.68 12.50
CA LYS A 68 31.98 -9.35 11.97
C LYS A 68 31.74 -10.00 10.62
N ASP A 69 30.50 -10.46 10.39
CA ASP A 69 30.05 -11.06 9.14
C ASP A 69 28.89 -10.23 8.55
N PHE A 70 29.05 -9.81 7.29
CA PHE A 70 28.08 -9.02 6.54
C PHE A 70 27.16 -9.87 5.64
N HIS A 71 27.30 -11.20 5.68
CA HIS A 71 26.40 -12.06 4.90
C HIS A 71 24.98 -12.05 5.48
N ILE A 72 24.00 -11.91 4.59
CA ILE A 72 22.56 -11.98 4.87
C ILE A 72 22.00 -13.18 4.12
N TYR A 73 21.38 -14.09 4.86
CA TYR A 73 20.64 -15.19 4.26
C TYR A 73 19.16 -14.80 4.08
N ALA A 74 18.43 -15.51 3.21
CA ALA A 74 17.02 -15.25 2.92
C ALA A 74 16.15 -15.13 4.18
N LYS A 75 16.39 -15.99 5.18
CA LYS A 75 15.69 -15.99 6.48
C LYS A 75 15.88 -14.68 7.25
N GLU A 76 17.10 -14.15 7.25
CA GLU A 76 17.45 -12.90 7.94
C GLU A 76 16.89 -11.69 7.20
N GLY A 77 16.92 -11.71 5.86
CA GLY A 77 16.31 -10.69 5.02
C GLY A 77 14.83 -10.52 5.30
N VAL A 78 14.08 -11.61 5.33
CA VAL A 78 12.65 -11.63 5.64
C VAL A 78 12.36 -11.06 7.05
N LEU A 79 13.16 -11.43 8.06
CA LEU A 79 13.01 -10.90 9.41
C LEU A 79 13.31 -9.40 9.50
N ILE A 80 14.35 -8.92 8.82
CA ILE A 80 14.70 -7.49 8.78
C ILE A 80 13.55 -6.68 8.20
N VAL A 81 12.98 -7.15 7.08
CA VAL A 81 11.84 -6.48 6.44
C VAL A 81 10.66 -6.40 7.40
N ALA A 82 10.19 -7.53 7.95
CA ALA A 82 9.04 -7.54 8.85
C ALA A 82 9.24 -6.68 10.11
N LEU A 83 10.41 -6.79 10.76
CA LEU A 83 10.73 -5.98 11.94
C LEU A 83 10.83 -4.50 11.62
N CYS A 84 11.36 -4.12 10.45
CA CYS A 84 11.46 -2.73 10.09
C CYS A 84 10.09 -2.08 9.92
N TRP A 85 9.14 -2.70 9.24
CA TRP A 85 7.78 -2.17 9.10
C TRP A 85 7.10 -1.95 10.45
N ILE A 86 7.29 -2.88 11.41
CA ILE A 86 6.78 -2.74 12.77
C ILE A 86 7.48 -1.57 13.49
N LEU A 87 8.80 -1.47 13.41
CA LEU A 87 9.57 -0.43 14.09
C LEU A 87 9.28 0.96 13.51
N TRP A 88 9.23 1.10 12.18
CA TRP A 88 8.89 2.38 11.54
C TRP A 88 7.46 2.81 11.89
N SER A 89 6.49 1.89 11.89
CA SER A 89 5.15 2.23 12.33
C SER A 89 5.09 2.66 13.80
N PHE A 90 5.90 2.02 14.66
CA PHE A 90 5.95 2.36 16.08
C PHE A 90 6.62 3.72 16.35
N PHE A 91 7.81 3.94 15.80
CA PHE A 91 8.53 5.19 16.02
C PHE A 91 7.88 6.36 15.28
N GLY A 92 7.38 6.16 14.07
CA GLY A 92 6.63 7.15 13.33
C GLY A 92 5.31 7.58 13.99
N ALA A 93 4.77 6.76 14.92
CA ALA A 93 3.60 7.10 15.74
C ALA A 93 3.92 8.06 16.90
N LEU A 94 5.18 8.09 17.40
CA LEU A 94 5.55 8.87 18.57
C LEU A 94 5.28 10.37 18.43
N PRO A 95 5.49 11.05 17.29
CA PRO A 95 5.15 12.46 17.13
C PRO A 95 3.67 12.77 17.44
N PHE A 96 2.75 11.88 17.06
CA PHE A 96 1.32 12.04 17.31
C PHE A 96 0.98 11.88 18.80
N VAL A 97 1.65 10.94 19.49
CA VAL A 97 1.46 10.70 20.92
C VAL A 97 2.05 11.84 21.74
N PHE A 98 3.29 12.26 21.45
CA PHE A 98 3.98 13.31 22.20
C PHE A 98 3.37 14.70 21.99
N SER A 99 2.79 14.97 20.82
CA SER A 99 2.05 16.22 20.56
C SER A 99 0.66 16.23 21.22
N GLY A 100 0.14 15.08 21.65
CA GLY A 100 -1.21 14.91 22.19
C GLY A 100 -2.33 14.93 21.15
N GLN A 101 -2.01 14.99 19.84
CA GLN A 101 -3.04 15.00 18.79
C GLN A 101 -3.67 13.60 18.58
N ILE A 102 -2.92 12.52 18.81
CA ILE A 102 -3.43 11.16 18.98
C ILE A 102 -2.77 10.57 20.24
N PRO A 103 -3.35 10.80 21.42
CA PRO A 103 -2.67 10.47 22.67
C PRO A 103 -2.58 8.97 22.96
N ASN A 104 -3.48 8.14 22.39
CA ASN A 104 -3.45 6.71 22.56
C ASN A 104 -2.41 6.08 21.61
N ILE A 105 -1.42 5.39 22.17
CA ILE A 105 -0.34 4.75 21.39
C ILE A 105 -0.84 3.67 20.41
N ILE A 106 -1.92 2.95 20.73
CA ILE A 106 -2.49 1.93 19.83
C ILE A 106 -3.15 2.61 18.64
N ASP A 107 -3.88 3.69 18.87
CA ASP A 107 -4.53 4.48 17.82
C ASP A 107 -3.48 5.16 16.92
N ALA A 108 -2.44 5.75 17.51
CA ALA A 108 -1.33 6.33 16.76
C ALA A 108 -0.55 5.27 15.96
N PHE A 109 -0.32 4.08 16.52
CA PHE A 109 0.32 2.97 15.82
C PHE A 109 -0.55 2.47 14.66
N PHE A 110 -1.88 2.40 14.84
CA PHE A 110 -2.81 2.05 13.76
C PHE A 110 -2.73 3.06 12.62
N GLU A 111 -2.82 4.36 12.92
CA GLU A 111 -2.79 5.44 11.93
C GLU A 111 -1.48 5.44 11.12
N VAL A 112 -0.34 5.28 11.78
CA VAL A 112 0.97 5.29 11.13
C VAL A 112 1.27 3.96 10.43
N SER A 113 0.81 2.82 10.97
CA SER A 113 0.85 1.54 10.25
C SER A 113 0.05 1.63 8.95
N SER A 114 -1.14 2.24 9.00
CA SER A 114 -1.95 2.53 7.81
C SER A 114 -1.20 3.46 6.85
N GLY A 115 -0.49 4.45 7.36
CA GLY A 115 0.35 5.34 6.57
C GLY A 115 1.45 4.61 5.82
N PHE A 116 2.35 3.93 6.53
CA PHE A 116 3.48 3.22 5.90
C PHE A 116 3.04 2.06 5.00
N THR A 117 2.02 1.31 5.38
CA THR A 117 1.50 0.22 4.53
C THR A 117 0.65 0.73 3.36
N THR A 118 0.53 2.04 3.23
CA THR A 118 -0.28 2.69 2.18
C THR A 118 -1.73 2.20 2.16
N THR A 119 -2.30 1.98 3.35
CA THR A 119 -3.66 1.50 3.49
C THR A 119 -4.68 2.64 3.44
N GLY A 120 -4.43 3.75 4.16
CA GLY A 120 -5.37 4.86 4.23
C GLY A 120 -6.53 4.69 5.22
N ALA A 121 -6.56 3.59 5.98
CA ALA A 121 -7.50 3.40 7.08
C ALA A 121 -7.19 4.40 8.20
N THR A 122 -8.21 5.05 8.77
CA THR A 122 -8.04 6.08 9.79
C THR A 122 -8.90 5.84 11.02
N ILE A 123 -8.34 6.17 12.18
CA ILE A 123 -9.09 6.24 13.45
C ILE A 123 -9.63 7.66 13.69
N LEU A 124 -9.27 8.63 12.87
CA LEU A 124 -9.68 10.00 13.04
C LEU A 124 -11.10 10.19 12.48
N ASN A 125 -12.00 10.67 13.32
CA ASN A 125 -13.33 11.09 12.88
C ASN A 125 -13.27 12.47 12.21
N ASP A 126 -12.29 13.28 12.60
CA ASP A 126 -12.04 14.59 12.03
C ASP A 126 -10.53 14.77 11.80
N VAL A 127 -10.13 14.90 10.54
CA VAL A 127 -8.72 15.09 10.14
C VAL A 127 -8.24 16.51 10.47
N SER A 128 -9.16 17.48 10.61
CA SER A 128 -8.83 18.89 10.90
C SER A 128 -8.20 19.11 12.28
N VAL A 129 -8.25 18.11 13.17
CA VAL A 129 -7.56 18.17 14.47
C VAL A 129 -6.05 18.06 14.37
N LEU A 130 -5.53 17.57 13.23
CA LEU A 130 -4.11 17.46 13.00
C LEU A 130 -3.51 18.79 12.54
N SER A 131 -2.35 19.12 13.09
CA SER A 131 -1.54 20.23 12.61
C SER A 131 -0.92 19.94 11.24
N PRO A 132 -0.59 20.96 10.43
CA PRO A 132 -0.04 20.81 9.09
C PRO A 132 1.21 19.90 9.02
N SER A 133 2.15 20.05 9.97
CA SER A 133 3.34 19.20 10.01
C SER A 133 3.02 17.72 10.22
N LEU A 134 2.06 17.39 11.10
CA LEU A 134 1.68 16.01 11.37
C LEU A 134 0.77 15.44 10.27
N LEU A 135 -0.09 16.27 9.68
CA LEU A 135 -0.87 15.89 8.51
C LEU A 135 0.04 15.59 7.31
N PHE A 136 1.09 16.40 7.12
CA PHE A 136 2.11 16.13 6.11
C PHE A 136 2.84 14.82 6.40
N TRP A 137 3.30 14.59 7.66
CA TRP A 137 3.96 13.35 8.05
C TRP A 137 3.08 12.14 7.75
N ARG A 138 1.79 12.19 8.14
CA ARG A 138 0.79 11.17 7.87
C ARG A 138 0.75 10.79 6.38
N SER A 139 0.68 11.78 5.50
CA SER A 139 0.62 11.55 4.04
C SER A 139 2.00 11.21 3.44
N PHE A 140 3.07 11.75 4.01
CA PHE A 140 4.44 11.43 3.58
C PHE A 140 4.80 9.97 3.84
N THR A 141 4.23 9.34 4.89
CA THR A 141 4.38 7.90 5.09
C THR A 141 3.84 7.07 3.92
N HIS A 142 2.79 7.54 3.18
CA HIS A 142 2.33 6.88 1.95
C HIS A 142 3.39 6.94 0.84
N LEU A 143 4.02 8.09 0.63
CA LEU A 143 5.09 8.21 -0.36
C LEU A 143 6.26 7.27 -0.04
N ILE A 144 6.67 7.22 1.24
CA ILE A 144 7.73 6.34 1.72
C ILE A 144 7.31 4.87 1.59
N GLY A 145 6.09 4.54 2.03
CA GLY A 145 5.54 3.19 2.01
C GLY A 145 5.34 2.63 0.60
N GLY A 146 4.89 3.47 -0.34
CA GLY A 146 4.78 3.11 -1.75
C GLY A 146 6.14 2.77 -2.36
N MET A 147 7.20 3.46 -1.91
CA MET A 147 8.60 3.18 -2.28
C MET A 147 9.24 2.03 -1.49
N GLY A 148 8.58 1.48 -0.47
CA GLY A 148 9.16 0.57 0.54
C GLY A 148 10.10 -0.47 -0.03
N VAL A 149 9.66 -1.20 -1.02
CA VAL A 149 10.46 -2.18 -1.79
C VAL A 149 11.76 -1.59 -2.32
N LEU A 150 11.72 -0.36 -2.83
CA LEU A 150 12.85 0.27 -3.53
C LEU A 150 13.84 0.91 -2.55
N VAL A 151 13.34 1.52 -1.48
CA VAL A 151 14.18 2.14 -0.44
C VAL A 151 14.93 1.08 0.36
N PHE A 152 14.26 -0.01 0.71
CA PHE A 152 14.91 -1.16 1.34
C PHE A 152 16.01 -1.74 0.50
N ALA A 153 15.72 -1.96 -0.78
CA ALA A 153 16.73 -2.45 -1.71
C ALA A 153 17.94 -1.51 -1.78
N LEU A 154 17.72 -0.20 -1.86
CA LEU A 154 18.79 0.79 -1.95
C LEU A 154 19.57 0.98 -0.64
N ALA A 155 18.89 0.99 0.52
CA ALA A 155 19.52 1.17 1.83
C ALA A 155 20.41 -0.01 2.23
N ILE A 156 20.08 -1.23 1.79
CA ILE A 156 20.83 -2.45 2.09
C ILE A 156 21.96 -2.69 1.07
N MET A 157 21.89 -2.07 -0.10
CA MET A 157 22.85 -2.27 -1.20
C MET A 157 24.21 -1.60 -0.97
N ASP A 158 24.89 -1.93 0.12
CA ASP A 158 26.34 -1.72 0.26
C ASP A 158 27.09 -2.76 -0.60
N ASN A 159 28.22 -2.43 -1.16
CA ASN A 159 28.97 -3.00 -2.29
C ASN A 159 29.16 -4.55 -2.42
N ASN A 160 28.53 -5.41 -1.64
CA ASN A 160 28.69 -6.87 -1.72
C ASN A 160 27.55 -7.55 -2.51
N LYS A 161 27.91 -8.11 -3.65
CA LYS A 161 27.04 -8.50 -4.77
C LYS A 161 25.99 -9.62 -4.54
N ASN A 162 26.08 -10.44 -3.49
CA ASN A 162 25.25 -11.64 -3.36
C ASN A 162 24.20 -11.63 -2.21
N SER A 163 24.36 -10.79 -1.19
CA SER A 163 23.47 -10.79 -0.02
C SER A 163 22.16 -10.01 -0.23
N HIS A 164 22.15 -9.10 -1.22
CA HIS A 164 21.04 -8.18 -1.44
C HIS A 164 19.85 -8.81 -2.17
N LEU A 165 20.09 -9.86 -2.94
CA LEU A 165 19.10 -10.52 -3.77
C LEU A 165 17.98 -11.17 -2.96
N GLU A 166 18.32 -11.71 -1.79
CA GLU A 166 17.37 -12.43 -0.93
C GLU A 166 16.43 -11.48 -0.17
N VAL A 167 16.93 -10.29 0.21
CA VAL A 167 16.07 -9.25 0.83
C VAL A 167 15.10 -8.68 -0.20
N MET A 168 15.57 -8.39 -1.42
CA MET A 168 14.72 -7.92 -2.52
C MET A 168 13.64 -8.93 -2.90
N LYS A 169 13.98 -10.22 -2.95
CA LYS A 169 12.99 -11.28 -3.23
C LYS A 169 11.91 -11.38 -2.16
N ALA A 170 12.23 -11.04 -0.91
CA ALA A 170 11.31 -11.07 0.21
C ALA A 170 10.28 -9.92 0.17
N GLU A 171 10.60 -8.84 -0.53
CA GLU A 171 9.80 -7.61 -0.53
C GLU A 171 9.08 -7.34 -1.87
N VAL A 172 9.53 -7.90 -2.99
CA VAL A 172 8.88 -7.67 -4.30
C VAL A 172 7.53 -8.38 -4.36
N PRO A 173 6.41 -7.66 -4.40
CA PRO A 173 5.09 -8.27 -4.43
C PRO A 173 4.80 -8.90 -5.79
N GLY A 174 4.37 -10.15 -5.76
CA GLY A 174 3.90 -10.88 -6.94
C GLY A 174 4.91 -11.85 -7.55
N PRO A 175 4.42 -12.75 -8.41
CA PRO A 175 5.29 -13.67 -9.15
C PRO A 175 6.15 -12.88 -10.14
N VAL A 176 7.46 -12.95 -9.99
CA VAL A 176 8.42 -12.26 -10.88
C VAL A 176 8.53 -13.05 -12.19
N PHE A 177 7.97 -12.52 -13.27
CA PHE A 177 8.09 -13.07 -14.62
C PHE A 177 9.12 -12.26 -15.41
N GLY A 178 10.25 -12.87 -15.73
CA GLY A 178 11.22 -12.31 -16.70
C GLY A 178 12.66 -12.20 -16.19
N LYS A 179 13.58 -12.59 -17.07
CA LYS A 179 15.02 -12.36 -16.90
C LYS A 179 15.36 -10.89 -17.22
N ILE A 180 15.01 -9.96 -16.35
CA ILE A 180 15.50 -8.59 -16.46
C ILE A 180 16.47 -8.38 -15.31
N VAL A 181 17.66 -9.00 -15.37
CA VAL A 181 18.68 -8.58 -14.41
C VAL A 181 20.07 -9.03 -14.80
N SER A 182 20.84 -8.16 -15.40
CA SER A 182 22.29 -8.19 -15.25
C SER A 182 22.82 -7.23 -14.16
N LYS A 183 21.97 -6.28 -13.65
CA LYS A 183 22.35 -5.35 -12.56
C LYS A 183 21.09 -4.90 -11.80
N LEU A 184 20.62 -5.70 -10.84
CA LEU A 184 19.45 -5.41 -9.98
C LEU A 184 19.48 -4.01 -9.36
N LYS A 185 20.63 -3.52 -8.93
CA LYS A 185 20.81 -2.18 -8.37
C LYS A 185 20.37 -1.08 -9.33
N ASN A 186 20.82 -1.13 -10.59
CA ASN A 186 20.51 -0.11 -11.58
C ASN A 186 19.00 -0.12 -11.94
N THR A 187 18.39 -1.30 -11.99
CA THR A 187 16.97 -1.42 -12.26
C THR A 187 16.13 -0.84 -11.11
N ALA A 188 16.46 -1.15 -9.86
CA ALA A 188 15.78 -0.58 -8.70
C ALA A 188 15.93 0.95 -8.66
N GLN A 189 17.11 1.50 -8.95
CA GLN A 189 17.34 2.94 -9.03
C GLN A 189 16.50 3.61 -10.13
N ILE A 190 16.42 2.99 -11.32
CA ILE A 190 15.60 3.51 -12.43
C ILE A 190 14.12 3.54 -12.04
N LEU A 191 13.61 2.47 -11.43
CA LEU A 191 12.21 2.41 -10.97
C LEU A 191 11.94 3.45 -9.88
N TYR A 192 12.90 3.69 -8.99
CA TYR A 192 12.83 4.73 -7.96
C TYR A 192 12.73 6.13 -8.58
N TYR A 193 13.63 6.47 -9.52
CA TYR A 193 13.58 7.76 -10.21
C TYR A 193 12.30 7.93 -11.00
N LEU A 194 11.81 6.87 -11.64
CA LEU A 194 10.53 6.89 -12.35
C LEU A 194 9.36 7.15 -11.41
N TYR A 195 9.34 6.52 -10.23
CA TYR A 195 8.34 6.75 -9.21
C TYR A 195 8.32 8.22 -8.76
N LEU A 196 9.48 8.78 -8.43
CA LEU A 196 9.59 10.19 -8.05
C LEU A 196 9.22 11.14 -9.19
N ALA A 197 9.64 10.84 -10.42
CA ALA A 197 9.30 11.66 -11.59
C ALA A 197 7.78 11.69 -11.81
N LEU A 198 7.10 10.54 -11.72
CA LEU A 198 5.64 10.48 -11.80
C LEU A 198 4.97 11.20 -10.63
N PHE A 199 5.49 11.06 -9.41
CA PHE A 199 4.98 11.79 -8.25
C PHE A 199 5.01 13.30 -8.49
N PHE A 200 6.16 13.88 -8.85
CA PHE A 200 6.26 15.31 -9.12
C PHE A 200 5.42 15.76 -10.33
N LEU A 201 5.29 14.91 -11.34
CA LEU A 201 4.40 15.16 -12.46
C LEU A 201 2.95 15.34 -11.97
N PHE A 202 2.45 14.45 -11.11
CA PHE A 202 1.09 14.56 -10.57
C PHE A 202 0.93 15.74 -9.60
N VAL A 203 1.94 16.11 -8.81
CA VAL A 203 1.91 17.37 -8.05
C VAL A 203 1.66 18.56 -8.97
N ILE A 204 2.40 18.65 -10.09
CA ILE A 204 2.23 19.73 -11.07
C ILE A 204 0.83 19.69 -11.72
N ILE A 205 0.34 18.49 -12.07
CA ILE A 205 -0.98 18.31 -12.69
C ILE A 205 -2.08 18.80 -11.73
N TYR A 206 -2.06 18.37 -10.46
CA TYR A 206 -3.06 18.77 -9.47
C TYR A 206 -3.01 20.26 -9.16
N PHE A 207 -1.81 20.82 -9.00
CA PHE A 207 -1.64 22.26 -8.81
C PHE A 207 -2.20 23.07 -10.00
N ARG A 208 -1.94 22.64 -11.23
CA ARG A 208 -2.48 23.27 -12.45
C ARG A 208 -4.00 23.10 -12.59
N ALA A 209 -4.56 22.05 -12.02
CA ALA A 209 -6.00 21.82 -11.96
C ALA A 209 -6.72 22.71 -10.93
N GLY A 210 -5.99 23.50 -10.14
CA GLY A 210 -6.54 24.46 -9.17
C GLY A 210 -6.48 24.02 -7.71
N MET A 211 -5.81 22.91 -7.39
CA MET A 211 -5.56 22.55 -5.98
C MET A 211 -4.49 23.47 -5.38
N PRO A 212 -4.61 23.87 -4.08
CA PRO A 212 -3.52 24.51 -3.35
C PRO A 212 -2.23 23.65 -3.40
N LEU A 213 -1.07 24.31 -3.35
CA LEU A 213 0.22 23.60 -3.49
C LEU A 213 0.41 22.50 -2.44
N TYR A 214 0.07 22.79 -1.19
CA TYR A 214 0.18 21.82 -0.10
C TYR A 214 -0.73 20.61 -0.35
N ASP A 215 -2.00 20.85 -0.70
CA ASP A 215 -2.96 19.79 -0.99
C ASP A 215 -2.51 18.95 -2.18
N SER A 216 -1.95 19.60 -3.21
CA SER A 216 -1.37 18.93 -4.39
C SER A 216 -0.27 17.95 -3.99
N PHE A 217 0.60 18.31 -3.02
CA PHE A 217 1.60 17.39 -2.48
C PHE A 217 0.96 16.24 -1.70
N ILE A 218 0.01 16.53 -0.80
CA ILE A 218 -0.68 15.52 0.02
C ILE A 218 -1.40 14.49 -0.87
N ILE A 219 -2.22 14.97 -1.80
CA ILE A 219 -2.99 14.10 -2.71
C ILE A 219 -2.06 13.34 -3.66
N ALA A 220 -0.99 13.96 -4.15
CA ALA A 220 -0.01 13.26 -4.98
C ALA A 220 0.75 12.18 -4.21
N MET A 221 1.06 12.37 -2.90
CA MET A 221 1.66 11.33 -2.05
C MET A 221 0.71 10.14 -1.89
N GLY A 222 -0.57 10.41 -1.61
CA GLY A 222 -1.61 9.39 -1.55
C GLY A 222 -1.81 8.67 -2.89
N THR A 223 -1.79 9.40 -4.00
CA THR A 223 -1.89 8.84 -5.36
C THR A 223 -0.68 7.96 -5.69
N ALA A 224 0.53 8.45 -5.45
CA ALA A 224 1.77 7.74 -5.78
C ALA A 224 1.96 6.48 -4.91
N GLY A 225 1.71 6.60 -3.60
CA GLY A 225 1.74 5.47 -2.69
C GLY A 225 0.54 4.54 -2.82
N THR A 226 -0.54 4.96 -3.51
CA THR A 226 -1.85 4.31 -3.49
C THR A 226 -2.40 4.15 -2.07
N GLY A 227 -2.39 5.25 -1.28
CA GLY A 227 -2.66 5.18 0.15
C GLY A 227 -3.90 5.95 0.64
N GLY A 228 -4.41 6.93 -0.11
CA GLY A 228 -5.73 7.53 0.09
C GLY A 228 -5.92 8.55 1.22
N PHE A 229 -4.89 8.91 1.97
CA PHE A 229 -5.03 9.97 2.96
C PHE A 229 -5.26 11.34 2.31
N THR A 230 -6.17 12.11 2.89
CA THR A 230 -6.61 13.43 2.41
C THR A 230 -6.39 14.51 3.46
N VAL A 231 -6.51 15.76 3.02
CA VAL A 231 -6.43 16.95 3.87
C VAL A 231 -7.76 17.20 4.59
N PHE A 232 -8.88 16.87 3.95
CA PHE A 232 -10.24 17.14 4.40
C PHE A 232 -11.02 15.86 4.61
N ASN A 233 -12.02 15.91 5.50
CA ASN A 233 -12.91 14.77 5.79
C ASN A 233 -13.71 14.34 4.56
N ASP A 234 -14.11 15.30 3.72
CA ASP A 234 -14.87 15.05 2.49
C ASP A 234 -13.99 14.47 1.37
N GLY A 235 -12.69 14.30 1.62
CA GLY A 235 -11.76 13.74 0.67
C GLY A 235 -11.62 14.59 -0.60
N ILE A 236 -11.70 13.95 -1.77
CA ILE A 236 -11.59 14.64 -3.07
C ILE A 236 -12.85 15.44 -3.40
N ALA A 237 -14.00 15.11 -2.81
CA ALA A 237 -15.23 15.86 -3.02
C ALA A 237 -15.13 17.33 -2.57
N HIS A 238 -14.23 17.66 -1.63
CA HIS A 238 -13.97 19.01 -1.16
C HIS A 238 -13.67 20.01 -2.28
N TYR A 239 -13.01 19.56 -3.33
CA TYR A 239 -12.61 20.47 -4.43
C TYR A 239 -13.74 20.79 -5.42
N HIS A 240 -14.90 20.17 -5.32
CA HIS A 240 -16.08 20.40 -6.17
C HIS A 240 -15.77 20.48 -7.67
N SER A 241 -14.84 19.65 -8.17
CA SER A 241 -14.33 19.70 -9.54
C SER A 241 -14.27 18.32 -10.18
N THR A 242 -15.11 18.10 -11.18
CA THR A 242 -15.11 16.89 -12.01
C THR A 242 -13.73 16.63 -12.65
N LEU A 243 -13.02 17.72 -13.06
CA LEU A 243 -11.68 17.59 -13.62
C LEU A 243 -10.71 16.99 -12.61
N ILE A 244 -10.71 17.47 -11.37
CA ILE A 244 -9.85 16.95 -10.28
C ILE A 244 -10.19 15.49 -10.00
N THR A 245 -11.48 15.14 -9.94
CA THR A 245 -11.95 13.77 -9.74
C THR A 245 -11.39 12.82 -10.80
N TYR A 246 -11.48 13.17 -12.07
CA TYR A 246 -10.92 12.36 -13.16
C TYR A 246 -9.39 12.31 -13.16
N LEU A 247 -8.70 13.41 -12.84
CA LEU A 247 -7.24 13.44 -12.77
C LEU A 247 -6.72 12.56 -11.63
N VAL A 248 -7.38 12.58 -10.47
CA VAL A 248 -7.03 11.69 -9.34
C VAL A 248 -7.31 10.24 -9.71
N SER A 249 -8.49 9.92 -10.28
CA SER A 249 -8.84 8.57 -10.74
C SER A 249 -7.82 8.04 -11.76
N PHE A 250 -7.41 8.85 -12.72
CA PHE A 250 -6.38 8.49 -13.69
C PHE A 250 -5.02 8.32 -13.03
N GLY A 251 -4.66 9.21 -12.09
CA GLY A 251 -3.41 9.13 -11.34
C GLY A 251 -3.27 7.80 -10.59
N VAL A 252 -4.28 7.42 -9.81
CA VAL A 252 -4.23 6.16 -9.06
C VAL A 252 -4.15 4.95 -9.99
N LEU A 253 -4.86 4.97 -11.13
CA LEU A 253 -4.76 3.90 -12.14
C LEU A 253 -3.35 3.77 -12.71
N VAL A 254 -2.66 4.90 -12.98
CA VAL A 254 -1.26 4.92 -13.44
C VAL A 254 -0.34 4.25 -12.41
N PHE A 255 -0.45 4.59 -11.13
CA PHE A 255 0.37 3.97 -10.09
C PHE A 255 -0.03 2.51 -9.78
N GLY A 256 -1.26 2.09 -10.12
CA GLY A 256 -1.73 0.72 -10.05
C GLY A 256 -1.17 -0.22 -11.14
N VAL A 257 -0.50 0.30 -12.16
CA VAL A 257 0.15 -0.47 -13.22
C VAL A 257 1.54 -0.94 -12.80
N ASN A 258 1.98 -2.08 -13.33
CA ASN A 258 3.33 -2.61 -13.11
C ASN A 258 4.42 -1.63 -13.58
N PHE A 259 5.28 -1.18 -12.68
CA PHE A 259 6.34 -0.21 -12.98
C PHE A 259 7.36 -0.70 -14.03
N ASN A 260 7.56 -2.00 -14.19
CA ASN A 260 8.40 -2.54 -15.26
C ASN A 260 7.86 -2.22 -16.66
N LEU A 261 6.55 -2.02 -16.80
CA LEU A 261 5.96 -1.65 -18.09
C LEU A 261 6.34 -0.22 -18.50
N TYR A 262 6.45 0.70 -17.53
CA TYR A 262 6.96 2.06 -17.82
C TYR A 262 8.40 2.05 -18.30
N TYR A 263 9.23 1.14 -17.80
CA TYR A 263 10.58 0.95 -18.32
C TYR A 263 10.56 0.52 -19.80
N TYR A 264 9.58 -0.30 -20.22
CA TYR A 264 9.42 -0.61 -21.66
C TYR A 264 9.02 0.60 -22.49
N ILE A 265 8.21 1.53 -21.95
CA ILE A 265 7.90 2.81 -22.62
C ILE A 265 9.18 3.63 -22.82
N MET A 266 10.03 3.75 -21.79
CA MET A 266 11.33 4.46 -21.89
C MET A 266 12.24 3.83 -22.97
N LEU A 267 12.20 2.52 -23.14
CA LEU A 267 12.91 1.79 -24.18
C LEU A 267 12.20 1.83 -25.56
N ARG A 268 11.11 2.60 -25.72
CA ARG A 268 10.27 2.68 -26.93
C ARG A 268 9.69 1.33 -27.38
N LYS A 269 9.53 0.37 -26.46
CA LYS A 269 8.94 -0.95 -26.74
C LYS A 269 7.42 -0.95 -26.49
N PHE A 270 6.68 -0.10 -27.18
CA PHE A 270 5.23 0.07 -26.99
C PHE A 270 4.43 -1.23 -27.20
N LYS A 271 4.86 -2.11 -28.12
CA LYS A 271 4.20 -3.43 -28.34
C LYS A 271 4.27 -4.31 -27.09
N ALA A 272 5.38 -4.24 -26.32
CA ALA A 272 5.51 -5.01 -25.08
C ALA A 272 4.63 -4.42 -23.97
N PHE A 273 4.47 -3.10 -23.93
CA PHE A 273 3.59 -2.42 -22.97
C PHE A 273 2.12 -2.80 -23.19
N PHE A 274 1.58 -2.55 -24.39
CA PHE A 274 0.17 -2.84 -24.71
C PHE A 274 -0.10 -4.33 -24.93
N GLY A 275 0.95 -5.14 -25.11
CA GLY A 275 0.88 -6.59 -25.24
C GLY A 275 0.73 -7.35 -23.94
N ASP A 276 1.00 -6.70 -22.80
CA ASP A 276 0.95 -7.33 -21.49
C ASP A 276 -0.46 -7.78 -21.10
N GLU A 277 -0.59 -9.04 -20.73
CA GLU A 277 -1.89 -9.66 -20.43
C GLU A 277 -2.46 -9.18 -19.12
N GLU A 278 -1.60 -8.88 -18.10
CA GLU A 278 -2.05 -8.36 -16.83
C GLU A 278 -2.61 -6.94 -16.98
N LEU A 279 -1.92 -6.06 -17.73
CA LEU A 279 -2.37 -4.71 -18.01
C LEU A 279 -3.74 -4.71 -18.72
N ARG A 280 -3.89 -5.54 -19.73
CA ARG A 280 -5.18 -5.65 -20.44
C ARG A 280 -6.30 -6.13 -19.53
N THR A 281 -6.04 -7.17 -18.73
CA THR A 281 -7.01 -7.69 -17.77
C THR A 281 -7.39 -6.64 -16.74
N TYR A 282 -6.41 -5.91 -16.20
CA TYR A 282 -6.61 -4.81 -15.27
C TYR A 282 -7.53 -3.72 -15.85
N LEU A 283 -7.24 -3.23 -17.07
CA LEU A 283 -8.04 -2.20 -17.73
C LEU A 283 -9.46 -2.69 -18.07
N VAL A 284 -9.62 -3.96 -18.46
CA VAL A 284 -10.95 -4.57 -18.71
C VAL A 284 -11.75 -4.64 -17.41
N ILE A 285 -11.14 -5.06 -16.30
CA ILE A 285 -11.82 -5.10 -14.99
C ILE A 285 -12.29 -3.68 -14.60
N VAL A 286 -11.41 -2.69 -14.71
CA VAL A 286 -11.77 -1.29 -14.41
C VAL A 286 -12.94 -0.83 -15.27
N GLY A 287 -12.84 -0.98 -16.58
CA GLY A 287 -13.89 -0.50 -17.51
C GLY A 287 -15.23 -1.20 -17.32
N VAL A 288 -15.23 -2.53 -17.22
CA VAL A 288 -16.46 -3.31 -17.03
C VAL A 288 -17.11 -3.01 -15.67
N SER A 289 -16.31 -2.98 -14.59
CA SER A 289 -16.85 -2.69 -13.25
C SER A 289 -17.41 -1.27 -13.15
N SER A 290 -16.73 -0.28 -13.74
CA SER A 290 -17.23 1.11 -13.76
C SER A 290 -18.55 1.22 -14.52
N LEU A 291 -18.69 0.56 -15.67
CA LEU A 291 -19.95 0.57 -16.42
C LEU A 291 -21.08 -0.14 -15.67
N LEU A 292 -20.83 -1.31 -15.10
CA LEU A 292 -21.82 -2.07 -14.35
C LEU A 292 -22.34 -1.29 -13.14
N ILE A 293 -21.43 -0.68 -12.38
CA ILE A 293 -21.80 0.15 -11.23
C ILE A 293 -22.54 1.40 -11.70
N ALA A 294 -22.06 2.12 -12.74
CA ALA A 294 -22.73 3.32 -13.27
C ALA A 294 -24.18 3.05 -13.67
N CYS A 295 -24.42 1.93 -14.37
CA CYS A 295 -25.78 1.51 -14.72
C CYS A 295 -26.63 1.18 -13.48
N ASN A 296 -26.04 0.57 -12.46
CA ASN A 296 -26.76 0.16 -11.26
C ASN A 296 -27.12 1.34 -10.35
N ILE A 297 -26.26 2.38 -10.27
CA ILE A 297 -26.50 3.59 -9.44
C ILE A 297 -27.19 4.73 -10.22
N PHE A 298 -27.52 4.54 -11.49
CA PHE A 298 -28.14 5.57 -12.34
C PHE A 298 -29.40 6.19 -11.72
N HIS A 299 -30.21 5.39 -11.03
CA HIS A 299 -31.42 5.86 -10.38
C HIS A 299 -31.17 6.83 -9.19
N LEU A 300 -29.96 6.86 -8.63
CA LEU A 300 -29.59 7.76 -7.54
C LEU A 300 -29.16 9.14 -8.04
N TYR A 301 -28.51 9.20 -9.19
CA TYR A 301 -27.94 10.43 -9.73
C TYR A 301 -28.74 11.05 -10.88
N HIS A 302 -29.70 10.30 -11.47
CA HIS A 302 -30.57 10.69 -12.58
C HIS A 302 -29.81 11.20 -13.83
N ASN A 303 -28.48 11.14 -13.84
CA ASN A 303 -27.59 11.52 -14.94
C ASN A 303 -26.49 10.45 -15.10
N PHE A 304 -26.31 9.95 -16.32
CA PHE A 304 -25.31 8.92 -16.58
C PHE A 304 -23.87 9.43 -16.42
N ALA A 305 -23.61 10.71 -16.75
CA ALA A 305 -22.29 11.30 -16.59
C ALA A 305 -21.85 11.33 -15.12
N ASP A 306 -22.74 11.74 -14.21
CA ASP A 306 -22.47 11.80 -12.77
C ASP A 306 -22.35 10.39 -12.18
N SER A 307 -23.25 9.48 -12.60
CA SER A 307 -23.16 8.06 -12.21
C SER A 307 -21.84 7.41 -12.65
N PHE A 308 -21.37 7.74 -13.86
CA PHE A 308 -20.11 7.23 -14.37
C PHE A 308 -18.92 7.86 -13.67
N GLU A 309 -18.91 9.16 -13.39
CA GLU A 309 -17.89 9.85 -12.62
C GLU A 309 -17.70 9.19 -11.25
N MET A 310 -18.79 9.02 -10.50
CA MET A 310 -18.79 8.40 -9.18
C MET A 310 -18.31 6.95 -9.22
N SER A 311 -18.83 6.16 -10.17
CA SER A 311 -18.45 4.75 -10.30
C SER A 311 -17.00 4.59 -10.73
N PHE A 312 -16.53 5.37 -11.70
CA PHE A 312 -15.14 5.32 -12.18
C PHE A 312 -14.16 5.72 -11.10
N PHE A 313 -14.48 6.77 -10.32
CA PHE A 313 -13.67 7.16 -9.18
C PHE A 313 -13.58 6.05 -8.15
N GLN A 314 -14.71 5.49 -7.69
CA GLN A 314 -14.73 4.43 -6.67
C GLN A 314 -14.02 3.15 -7.16
N VAL A 315 -14.29 2.71 -8.38
CA VAL A 315 -13.63 1.54 -8.97
C VAL A 315 -12.13 1.75 -9.08
N SER A 316 -11.68 2.92 -9.56
CA SER A 316 -10.25 3.24 -9.69
C SER A 316 -9.57 3.19 -8.32
N ASN A 317 -10.17 3.81 -7.30
CA ASN A 317 -9.62 3.87 -5.96
C ASN A 317 -9.62 2.51 -5.25
N VAL A 318 -10.65 1.70 -5.43
CA VAL A 318 -10.75 0.40 -4.77
C VAL A 318 -9.82 -0.63 -5.42
N ILE A 319 -9.78 -0.73 -6.75
CA ILE A 319 -8.92 -1.72 -7.43
C ILE A 319 -7.44 -1.40 -7.28
N THR A 320 -7.07 -0.11 -7.24
CA THR A 320 -5.69 0.31 -6.98
C THR A 320 -5.34 0.28 -5.50
N THR A 321 -6.31 -0.07 -4.65
CA THR A 321 -6.15 -0.04 -3.20
C THR A 321 -5.71 1.33 -2.66
N THR A 322 -6.16 2.41 -3.29
CA THR A 322 -5.84 3.78 -2.86
C THR A 322 -6.81 4.29 -1.81
N GLY A 323 -8.12 4.14 -2.05
CA GLY A 323 -9.15 4.44 -1.07
C GLY A 323 -9.36 5.91 -0.73
N PHE A 324 -9.14 6.85 -1.66
CA PHE A 324 -9.55 8.23 -1.44
C PHE A 324 -11.06 8.33 -1.18
N GLY A 325 -11.45 9.09 -0.16
CA GLY A 325 -12.85 9.39 0.11
C GLY A 325 -13.46 10.25 -0.99
N PHE A 326 -14.64 9.87 -1.48
CA PHE A 326 -15.45 10.67 -2.39
C PHE A 326 -16.90 10.19 -2.34
N GLY A 327 -17.78 11.00 -1.76
CA GLY A 327 -19.19 10.70 -1.63
C GLY A 327 -19.50 9.53 -0.68
N ASN A 328 -20.78 9.23 -0.54
CA ASN A 328 -21.29 8.20 0.35
C ASN A 328 -21.69 6.95 -0.45
N THR A 329 -21.06 5.80 -0.17
CA THR A 329 -21.40 4.50 -0.78
C THR A 329 -22.42 3.70 0.03
N VAL A 330 -22.87 4.22 1.18
CA VAL A 330 -23.83 3.53 2.08
C VAL A 330 -25.17 3.32 1.37
N ASP A 331 -25.62 4.33 0.62
CA ASP A 331 -26.90 4.31 -0.08
C ASP A 331 -26.84 3.57 -1.43
N TRP A 332 -25.68 3.06 -1.80
CA TRP A 332 -25.54 2.32 -3.07
C TRP A 332 -26.22 0.96 -3.00
N PRO A 333 -26.80 0.47 -4.12
CA PRO A 333 -27.38 -0.84 -4.17
C PRO A 333 -26.37 -1.94 -3.81
N LEU A 334 -26.87 -3.00 -3.18
CA LEU A 334 -26.05 -4.12 -2.70
C LEU A 334 -25.14 -4.73 -3.79
N PHE A 335 -25.61 -4.76 -5.04
CA PHE A 335 -24.78 -5.24 -6.16
C PHE A 335 -23.52 -4.40 -6.34
N SER A 336 -23.64 -3.07 -6.29
CA SER A 336 -22.48 -2.16 -6.42
C SER A 336 -21.52 -2.31 -5.24
N GLN A 337 -22.04 -2.39 -4.00
CA GLN A 337 -21.23 -2.63 -2.81
C GLN A 337 -20.51 -3.98 -2.86
N PHE A 338 -21.19 -5.05 -3.30
CA PHE A 338 -20.60 -6.38 -3.49
C PHE A 338 -19.50 -6.36 -4.53
N LEU A 339 -19.71 -5.67 -5.67
CA LEU A 339 -18.68 -5.59 -6.71
C LEU A 339 -17.45 -4.84 -6.22
N LEU A 340 -17.61 -3.74 -5.47
CA LEU A 340 -16.49 -3.04 -4.82
C LEU A 340 -15.75 -3.95 -3.82
N LEU A 341 -16.46 -4.74 -2.99
CA LEU A 341 -15.83 -5.73 -2.10
C LEU A 341 -14.99 -6.76 -2.87
N MET A 342 -15.47 -7.23 -4.02
CA MET A 342 -14.69 -8.16 -4.86
C MET A 342 -13.44 -7.47 -5.42
N LEU A 343 -13.54 -6.22 -5.84
CA LEU A 343 -12.38 -5.44 -6.31
C LEU A 343 -11.34 -5.21 -5.22
N MET A 344 -11.76 -5.07 -3.93
CA MET A 344 -10.84 -4.98 -2.80
C MET A 344 -9.91 -6.20 -2.70
N VAL A 345 -10.41 -7.39 -3.04
CA VAL A 345 -9.62 -8.63 -3.01
C VAL A 345 -8.71 -8.72 -4.23
N VAL A 346 -9.19 -8.29 -5.41
CA VAL A 346 -8.42 -8.36 -6.66
C VAL A 346 -7.17 -7.52 -6.58
N GLY A 347 -7.28 -6.25 -6.22
CA GLY A 347 -6.15 -5.31 -6.14
C GLY A 347 -5.59 -4.89 -7.49
N GLY A 348 -4.42 -4.24 -7.49
CA GLY A 348 -3.75 -3.75 -8.70
C GLY A 348 -2.82 -4.77 -9.35
N SER A 349 -1.96 -4.30 -10.28
CA SER A 349 -0.98 -5.14 -10.97
C SER A 349 0.20 -5.53 -10.07
N ALA A 350 0.80 -6.68 -10.31
CA ALA A 350 2.05 -7.06 -9.65
C ALA A 350 3.17 -6.09 -10.02
N GLY A 351 4.02 -5.73 -9.03
CA GLY A 351 5.09 -4.74 -9.25
C GLY A 351 4.59 -3.30 -9.40
N SER A 352 3.37 -2.99 -8.91
CA SER A 352 2.83 -1.66 -8.68
C SER A 352 2.89 -1.30 -7.20
N THR A 353 2.52 -0.06 -6.84
CA THR A 353 2.37 0.36 -5.44
C THR A 353 1.11 -0.18 -4.77
N ALA A 354 0.12 -0.63 -5.54
CA ALA A 354 -1.14 -1.15 -5.06
C ALA A 354 -1.00 -2.40 -4.18
N GLY A 355 -1.91 -2.59 -3.25
CA GLY A 355 -2.08 -3.80 -2.42
C GLY A 355 -2.93 -4.89 -3.09
N GLY A 356 -3.61 -5.69 -2.26
CA GLY A 356 -4.48 -6.78 -2.70
C GLY A 356 -3.74 -8.01 -3.22
N MET A 357 -4.51 -8.99 -3.69
CA MET A 357 -3.99 -10.27 -4.16
C MET A 357 -3.23 -10.21 -5.49
N LYS A 358 -3.40 -9.13 -6.25
CA LYS A 358 -2.88 -8.83 -7.59
C LYS A 358 -3.63 -9.52 -8.73
N VAL A 359 -3.91 -8.71 -9.77
CA VAL A 359 -4.63 -9.14 -11.00
C VAL A 359 -4.01 -10.39 -11.64
N ILE A 360 -2.68 -10.47 -11.70
CA ILE A 360 -1.99 -11.61 -12.32
C ILE A 360 -2.31 -12.94 -11.65
N ARG A 361 -2.43 -12.94 -10.29
CA ARG A 361 -2.76 -14.20 -9.58
C ARG A 361 -4.18 -14.65 -9.90
N PHE A 362 -5.15 -13.72 -9.99
CA PHE A 362 -6.51 -14.05 -10.44
C PHE A 362 -6.54 -14.57 -11.86
N LEU A 363 -5.77 -13.98 -12.78
CA LEU A 363 -5.65 -14.47 -14.16
C LEU A 363 -5.10 -15.89 -14.20
N ILE A 364 -4.08 -16.19 -13.38
CA ILE A 364 -3.48 -17.52 -13.29
C ILE A 364 -4.46 -18.51 -12.67
N LEU A 365 -5.14 -18.18 -11.58
CA LEU A 365 -6.14 -19.03 -10.93
C LEU A 365 -7.30 -19.36 -11.89
N ALA A 366 -7.80 -18.37 -12.63
CA ALA A 366 -8.84 -18.60 -13.65
C ALA A 366 -8.37 -19.54 -14.76
N ARG A 367 -7.11 -19.42 -15.20
CA ARG A 367 -6.53 -20.34 -16.20
C ARG A 367 -6.30 -21.74 -15.66
N ILE A 368 -5.87 -21.88 -14.40
CA ILE A 368 -5.75 -23.18 -13.73
C ILE A 368 -7.12 -23.86 -13.71
N GLY A 369 -8.17 -23.17 -13.25
CA GLY A 369 -9.54 -23.70 -13.24
C GLY A 369 -10.03 -24.09 -14.64
N LYS A 370 -9.81 -23.24 -15.64
CA LYS A 370 -10.15 -23.54 -17.04
C LYS A 370 -9.39 -24.76 -17.57
N ASN A 371 -8.10 -24.90 -17.27
CA ASN A 371 -7.32 -26.06 -17.68
C ASN A 371 -7.77 -27.34 -16.98
N GLN A 372 -8.18 -27.25 -15.69
CA GLN A 372 -8.73 -28.40 -14.95
C GLN A 372 -10.02 -28.92 -15.61
N ILE A 373 -10.95 -28.04 -15.98
CA ILE A 373 -12.17 -28.41 -16.67
C ILE A 373 -11.84 -29.05 -18.03
N ARG A 374 -10.91 -28.47 -18.78
CA ARG A 374 -10.48 -29.02 -20.08
C ARG A 374 -9.79 -30.38 -19.97
N SER A 375 -9.01 -30.61 -18.88
CA SER A 375 -8.37 -31.90 -18.65
C SER A 375 -9.37 -33.01 -18.35
N MET A 376 -10.52 -32.70 -17.74
CA MET A 376 -11.63 -33.65 -17.55
C MET A 376 -12.27 -34.05 -18.89
N LEU A 377 -12.35 -33.09 -19.82
CA LEU A 377 -12.91 -33.35 -21.16
C LEU A 377 -11.91 -34.05 -22.11
N SER A 378 -10.61 -33.88 -21.87
CA SER A 378 -9.54 -34.43 -22.72
C SER A 378 -8.37 -34.92 -21.87
N PRO A 379 -8.47 -36.09 -21.20
CA PRO A 379 -7.49 -36.57 -20.21
C PRO A 379 -6.07 -36.75 -20.74
N ASN A 380 -5.94 -37.11 -22.01
CA ASN A 380 -4.66 -37.40 -22.66
C ASN A 380 -3.93 -36.13 -23.18
N ARG A 381 -4.52 -34.95 -23.03
CA ARG A 381 -3.92 -33.70 -23.50
C ARG A 381 -3.05 -33.06 -22.41
N VAL A 382 -1.76 -32.84 -22.73
CA VAL A 382 -0.87 -32.08 -21.85
C VAL A 382 -1.29 -30.61 -21.87
N MET A 383 -1.71 -30.10 -20.72
CA MET A 383 -2.10 -28.70 -20.56
C MET A 383 -0.93 -27.89 -19.99
N THR A 384 -0.40 -26.98 -20.79
CA THR A 384 0.59 -25.97 -20.34
C THR A 384 -0.11 -24.65 -20.14
N LEU A 385 0.22 -23.95 -19.05
CA LEU A 385 -0.26 -22.60 -18.77
C LEU A 385 0.77 -21.59 -19.26
N HIS A 386 0.33 -20.61 -20.04
CA HIS A 386 1.19 -19.55 -20.56
C HIS A 386 0.72 -18.18 -20.03
N ILE A 387 1.66 -17.30 -19.76
CA ILE A 387 1.45 -15.88 -19.42
C ILE A 387 2.46 -15.06 -20.24
N ASN A 388 1.97 -14.05 -20.94
CA ASN A 388 2.79 -13.22 -21.84
C ASN A 388 3.65 -14.05 -22.82
N GLY A 389 3.07 -15.16 -23.34
CA GLY A 389 3.76 -16.07 -24.26
C GLY A 389 4.78 -17.03 -23.61
N SER A 390 5.04 -16.92 -22.31
CA SER A 390 5.96 -17.78 -21.57
C SER A 390 5.21 -18.88 -20.81
N SER A 391 5.71 -20.12 -20.83
CA SER A 391 5.12 -21.22 -20.06
C SER A 391 5.38 -21.04 -18.57
N LEU A 392 4.33 -21.23 -17.76
CA LEU A 392 4.41 -21.17 -16.31
C LEU A 392 4.68 -22.57 -15.74
N ASP A 393 5.74 -22.69 -14.95
CA ASP A 393 6.12 -23.92 -14.28
C ASP A 393 5.08 -24.35 -13.21
N LYS A 394 4.98 -25.65 -12.96
CA LYS A 394 4.02 -26.21 -12.00
C LYS A 394 4.29 -25.73 -10.57
N ASP A 395 5.55 -25.52 -10.21
CA ASP A 395 5.91 -25.02 -8.86
C ASP A 395 5.35 -23.63 -8.59
N THR A 396 5.44 -22.72 -9.56
CA THR A 396 4.84 -21.38 -9.46
C THR A 396 3.31 -21.46 -9.38
N GLN A 397 2.67 -22.34 -10.17
CA GLN A 397 1.22 -22.58 -10.07
C GLN A 397 0.83 -23.06 -8.66
N HIS A 398 1.55 -24.04 -8.09
CA HIS A 398 1.30 -24.55 -6.74
C HIS A 398 1.57 -23.47 -5.65
N LYS A 399 2.59 -22.62 -5.81
CA LYS A 399 2.83 -21.51 -4.88
C LYS A 399 1.66 -20.53 -4.85
N ILE A 400 1.08 -20.19 -6.01
CA ILE A 400 -0.07 -19.30 -6.10
C ILE A 400 -1.32 -19.93 -5.46
N LEU A 401 -1.58 -21.22 -5.70
CA LEU A 401 -2.69 -21.92 -5.04
C LEU A 401 -2.52 -21.97 -3.52
N LYS A 402 -1.32 -22.30 -3.02
CA LYS A 402 -1.03 -22.30 -1.57
C LYS A 402 -1.19 -20.91 -0.98
N TYR A 403 -0.72 -19.86 -1.68
CA TYR A 403 -0.90 -18.48 -1.24
C TYR A 403 -2.39 -18.13 -1.10
N PHE A 404 -3.21 -18.48 -2.10
CA PHE A 404 -4.65 -18.24 -2.06
C PHE A 404 -5.33 -18.91 -0.88
N VAL A 405 -4.99 -20.16 -0.59
CA VAL A 405 -5.54 -20.89 0.58
C VAL A 405 -5.15 -20.20 1.91
N VAL A 406 -3.86 -19.88 2.09
CA VAL A 406 -3.38 -19.20 3.32
C VAL A 406 -4.02 -17.83 3.46
N TYR A 407 -4.08 -17.05 2.38
CA TYR A 407 -4.75 -15.76 2.32
C TYR A 407 -6.21 -15.84 2.79
N THR A 408 -6.98 -16.78 2.24
CA THR A 408 -8.39 -16.97 2.60
C THR A 408 -8.57 -17.38 4.05
N LEU A 409 -7.73 -18.30 4.57
CA LEU A 409 -7.79 -18.74 5.96
C LEU A 409 -7.51 -17.59 6.94
N ILE A 410 -6.51 -16.76 6.65
CA ILE A 410 -6.19 -15.59 7.49
C ILE A 410 -7.34 -14.58 7.45
N MET A 411 -7.91 -14.31 6.27
CA MET A 411 -9.07 -13.43 6.14
C MET A 411 -10.24 -13.90 7.01
N ILE A 412 -10.59 -15.19 6.93
CA ILE A 412 -11.67 -15.78 7.75
C ILE A 412 -11.35 -15.65 9.24
N ALA A 413 -10.13 -15.93 9.65
CA ALA A 413 -9.71 -15.81 11.05
C ALA A 413 -9.81 -14.36 11.55
N LEU A 414 -9.37 -13.38 10.75
CA LEU A 414 -9.48 -11.96 11.09
C LEU A 414 -10.95 -11.51 11.20
N ILE A 415 -11.81 -11.91 10.26
CA ILE A 415 -13.25 -11.61 10.31
C ILE A 415 -13.85 -12.19 11.60
N ALA A 416 -13.52 -13.45 11.95
CA ALA A 416 -14.03 -14.09 13.15
C ALA A 416 -13.65 -13.33 14.44
N VAL A 417 -12.40 -12.82 14.52
CA VAL A 417 -11.97 -12.06 15.70
C VAL A 417 -12.57 -10.66 15.72
N VAL A 418 -12.55 -9.93 14.60
CA VAL A 418 -13.08 -8.55 14.55
C VAL A 418 -14.62 -8.53 14.73
N SER A 419 -15.30 -9.63 14.43
CA SER A 419 -16.78 -9.74 14.62
C SER A 419 -17.24 -9.64 16.08
N PHE A 420 -16.32 -9.76 17.07
CA PHE A 420 -16.68 -9.50 18.47
C PHE A 420 -16.94 -8.02 18.77
N ASP A 421 -16.45 -7.10 17.92
CA ASP A 421 -16.55 -5.65 18.16
C ASP A 421 -17.79 -5.00 17.51
N SER A 422 -18.41 -5.63 16.52
CA SER A 422 -19.52 -5.03 15.78
C SER A 422 -20.56 -6.05 15.36
N ASN A 423 -21.83 -5.67 15.47
CA ASN A 423 -22.97 -6.48 15.03
C ASN A 423 -23.27 -6.33 13.52
N ASN A 424 -22.63 -5.38 12.83
CA ASN A 424 -22.84 -5.17 11.41
C ASN A 424 -21.83 -5.99 10.60
N PHE A 425 -22.33 -7.05 9.97
CA PHE A 425 -21.50 -7.95 9.16
C PHE A 425 -20.75 -7.24 8.03
N MET A 426 -21.40 -6.28 7.36
CA MET A 426 -20.78 -5.55 6.24
C MET A 426 -19.62 -4.69 6.72
N THR A 427 -19.77 -4.01 7.86
CA THR A 427 -18.71 -3.22 8.49
C THR A 427 -17.51 -4.08 8.85
N VAL A 428 -17.73 -5.25 9.48
CA VAL A 428 -16.64 -6.16 9.86
C VAL A 428 -15.90 -6.71 8.64
N VAL A 429 -16.65 -7.21 7.66
CA VAL A 429 -16.05 -7.79 6.44
C VAL A 429 -15.29 -6.74 5.65
N SER A 430 -15.88 -5.55 5.45
CA SER A 430 -15.22 -4.47 4.71
C SER A 430 -14.01 -3.91 5.45
N ALA A 431 -14.04 -3.83 6.80
CA ALA A 431 -12.90 -3.42 7.61
C ALA A 431 -11.70 -4.38 7.45
N VAL A 432 -11.95 -5.69 7.54
CA VAL A 432 -10.90 -6.71 7.36
C VAL A 432 -10.38 -6.72 5.93
N PHE A 433 -11.27 -6.65 4.93
CA PHE A 433 -10.88 -6.58 3.51
C PHE A 433 -10.04 -5.34 3.24
N SER A 434 -10.46 -4.19 3.78
CA SER A 434 -9.76 -2.92 3.64
C SER A 434 -8.37 -2.97 4.26
N CYS A 435 -8.22 -3.39 5.50
CA CYS A 435 -6.94 -3.44 6.18
C CYS A 435 -6.01 -4.50 5.60
N PHE A 436 -6.51 -5.70 5.32
CA PHE A 436 -5.65 -6.80 4.85
C PHE A 436 -5.22 -6.64 3.38
N ASN A 437 -5.99 -5.90 2.56
CA ASN A 437 -5.63 -5.58 1.18
C ASN A 437 -5.06 -4.16 1.00
N ASN A 438 -4.88 -3.40 2.08
CA ASN A 438 -4.31 -2.05 2.08
C ASN A 438 -5.11 -1.05 1.23
N ILE A 439 -6.42 -0.88 1.50
CA ILE A 439 -7.33 -0.06 0.69
C ILE A 439 -7.74 1.24 1.39
N GLY A 440 -8.03 1.18 2.71
CA GLY A 440 -8.39 2.32 3.53
C GLY A 440 -9.84 2.32 4.00
N PRO A 441 -10.80 2.81 3.21
CA PRO A 441 -12.18 2.96 3.67
C PRO A 441 -12.89 1.62 3.82
N MET A 442 -13.90 1.62 4.71
CA MET A 442 -14.90 0.57 4.79
C MET A 442 -16.02 0.83 3.78
N ILE A 443 -16.72 -0.21 3.32
CA ILE A 443 -17.86 -0.10 2.41
C ILE A 443 -19.14 -0.28 3.21
N GLY A 444 -20.16 0.50 2.87
CA GLY A 444 -21.49 0.41 3.49
C GLY A 444 -21.58 1.01 4.90
N THR A 445 -20.61 1.81 5.31
CA THR A 445 -20.63 2.59 6.55
C THR A 445 -19.89 3.92 6.36
N THR A 446 -20.26 4.91 7.16
CA THR A 446 -19.54 6.19 7.30
C THR A 446 -18.60 6.21 8.49
N ASP A 447 -18.56 5.12 9.27
CA ASP A 447 -17.74 5.04 10.47
C ASP A 447 -16.23 4.99 10.12
N THR A 448 -15.43 5.46 11.05
CA THR A 448 -13.98 5.28 11.02
C THR A 448 -13.57 4.04 11.84
N PHE A 449 -12.29 3.66 11.78
CA PHE A 449 -11.79 2.54 12.59
C PHE A 449 -11.74 2.84 14.10
N ALA A 450 -12.14 4.04 14.53
CA ALA A 450 -12.28 4.39 15.94
C ALA A 450 -13.26 3.47 16.69
N ILE A 451 -14.27 2.92 15.99
CA ILE A 451 -15.30 2.06 16.56
C ILE A 451 -14.78 0.72 17.11
N PHE A 452 -13.62 0.27 16.63
CA PHE A 452 -13.07 -1.04 17.02
C PHE A 452 -12.29 -0.96 18.34
N SER A 453 -12.28 -2.08 19.07
CA SER A 453 -11.50 -2.23 20.31
C SER A 453 -9.99 -2.11 20.06
N PRO A 454 -9.20 -1.79 21.11
CA PRO A 454 -7.75 -1.72 20.99
C PRO A 454 -7.11 -3.02 20.47
N ILE A 455 -7.70 -4.18 20.81
CA ILE A 455 -7.22 -5.49 20.34
C ILE A 455 -7.44 -5.64 18.84
N SER A 456 -8.64 -5.33 18.36
CA SER A 456 -8.94 -5.38 16.91
C SER A 456 -8.13 -4.36 16.12
N LYS A 457 -7.92 -3.14 16.63
CA LYS A 457 -7.04 -2.15 16.00
C LYS A 457 -5.60 -2.67 15.88
N LEU A 458 -5.06 -3.31 16.91
CA LEU A 458 -3.72 -3.90 16.86
C LEU A 458 -3.65 -5.05 15.84
N LEU A 459 -4.66 -5.94 15.83
CA LEU A 459 -4.74 -7.04 14.85
C LEU A 459 -4.87 -6.53 13.43
N LEU A 460 -5.71 -5.51 13.20
CA LEU A 460 -5.85 -4.87 11.89
C LEU A 460 -4.56 -4.16 11.46
N SER A 461 -3.79 -3.54 12.38
CA SER A 461 -2.47 -2.98 12.09
C SER A 461 -1.48 -4.06 11.63
N ILE A 462 -1.45 -5.20 12.32
CA ILE A 462 -0.65 -6.35 11.91
C ILE A 462 -1.13 -6.91 10.56
N ALA A 463 -2.44 -6.93 10.32
CA ALA A 463 -3.02 -7.36 9.06
C ALA A 463 -2.61 -6.44 7.90
N MET A 464 -2.59 -5.11 8.10
CA MET A 464 -2.09 -4.14 7.10
C MET A 464 -0.62 -4.40 6.75
N ILE A 465 0.23 -4.63 7.75
CA ILE A 465 1.65 -4.97 7.53
C ILE A 465 1.79 -6.32 6.81
N ALA A 466 1.00 -7.33 7.22
CA ALA A 466 1.01 -8.65 6.59
C ALA A 466 0.54 -8.60 5.13
N GLY A 467 -0.49 -7.83 4.83
CA GLY A 467 -0.98 -7.61 3.48
C GLY A 467 0.08 -6.97 2.58
N ARG A 468 0.76 -5.93 3.08
CA ARG A 468 1.83 -5.23 2.37
C ARG A 468 3.03 -6.12 2.06
N LEU A 469 3.42 -7.00 3.00
CA LEU A 469 4.55 -7.91 2.90
C LEU A 469 4.20 -9.28 2.29
N GLU A 470 3.01 -9.43 1.72
CA GLU A 470 2.54 -10.70 1.14
C GLU A 470 2.53 -11.87 2.12
N ILE A 471 2.13 -11.64 3.36
CA ILE A 471 1.79 -12.61 4.41
C ILE A 471 2.99 -13.39 4.95
N TYR A 472 3.78 -14.06 4.09
CA TYR A 472 4.84 -15.00 4.53
C TYR A 472 5.90 -14.39 5.45
N PRO A 473 6.40 -13.15 5.22
CA PRO A 473 7.34 -12.51 6.14
C PRO A 473 6.79 -12.37 7.56
N MET A 474 5.53 -12.00 7.69
CA MET A 474 4.89 -11.88 9.00
C MET A 474 4.66 -13.24 9.66
N LEU A 475 4.21 -14.25 8.91
CA LEU A 475 4.06 -15.61 9.45
C LEU A 475 5.39 -16.16 9.95
N LEU A 476 6.48 -15.95 9.20
CA LEU A 476 7.81 -16.39 9.61
C LEU A 476 8.31 -15.68 10.88
N LEU A 477 7.93 -14.41 11.09
CA LEU A 477 8.28 -13.68 12.32
C LEU A 477 7.74 -14.37 13.58
N PHE A 478 6.53 -14.92 13.51
CA PHE A 478 5.87 -15.60 14.64
C PHE A 478 6.28 -17.06 14.81
N MET A 479 7.02 -17.67 13.87
CA MET A 479 7.48 -19.05 13.99
C MET A 479 8.72 -19.16 14.89
N PRO A 480 8.70 -19.94 16.02
CA PRO A 480 9.86 -20.08 16.91
C PRO A 480 11.12 -20.61 16.20
N ARG A 481 10.95 -21.49 15.21
CA ARG A 481 12.06 -22.04 14.40
C ARG A 481 12.81 -20.96 13.61
N THR A 482 12.18 -19.83 13.35
CA THR A 482 12.80 -18.70 12.64
C THR A 482 13.93 -18.09 13.48
N TRP A 483 13.79 -18.08 14.80
CA TRP A 483 14.74 -17.51 15.76
C TRP A 483 15.84 -18.48 16.19
N SER A 484 15.74 -19.75 15.82
CA SER A 484 16.75 -20.76 16.13
C SER A 484 17.98 -20.65 15.21
N ARG A 485 19.13 -21.14 15.69
CA ARG A 485 20.40 -21.11 14.95
C ARG A 485 20.54 -22.21 13.87
N ARG A 486 19.53 -23.08 13.71
CA ARG A 486 19.57 -24.16 12.70
C ARG A 486 18.99 -23.70 11.38
#